data_6656e1bb9258d417e2d7c3678a328f78
#
_entry.id   6656e1bb9258d417e2d7c3678a328f78
#
_cell.length_a   1.000
_cell.length_b   1.000
_cell.length_c   1.000
_cell.angle_alpha   90.00
_cell.angle_beta   90.00
_cell.angle_gamma   90.00
#
_symmetry.space_group_name_H-M   'P 1'
#
loop_
_entity.id
_entity.type
_entity.pdbx_description
1 polymer ?
#
loop_
_entity_poly.entity_id
_entity_poly.type
_entity_poly.pdbx_seq_one_letter_code
_entity_poly.pdbx_strand_id
1 'polypeptide(L)'
;MIREIIVTAETIEEAQNQACAQLGTEIEKTQFEILQQPEKKKFGIFGGSPAKVRAFVEVTPLESAKKYVKDVLDKMGISQTEITAEEVEGGAVINIEGEDVGFIIGHRGETLDALQYLAGLVANHVDDGYYRISINIGNYREKREKTLEILGRKLAFKAVKTGAKTSLEPMNPYERRIIHTAVQKVKGAASWSEGENIYRHVVIGPDPDYKPSYNKGGYRRDRSSNFNKDGSYNRRPRSGGYQRRQYSEGEAHIQDSVFSTFEDDAAAKTVRESINERPDTSLYGRIDLKKNDE
;
A
#
# COMPACT_ATOMS: atom_id res chain seq x y z
N MET A 1 -20.29 -21.64 5.05
CA MET A 1 -20.13 -22.24 6.42
C MET A 1 -21.32 -21.87 7.28
N ILE A 2 -21.93 -22.83 7.98
CA ILE A 2 -23.06 -22.57 8.88
C ILE A 2 -22.49 -22.37 10.29
N ARG A 3 -22.75 -21.23 10.89
CA ARG A 3 -22.55 -21.02 12.34
C ARG A 3 -23.83 -21.33 13.05
N GLU A 4 -23.78 -22.23 14.02
CA GLU A 4 -24.97 -22.63 14.80
C GLU A 4 -24.70 -22.54 16.30
N ILE A 5 -25.75 -22.25 17.03
CA ILE A 5 -25.77 -22.26 18.50
C ILE A 5 -27.11 -22.76 18.98
N ILE A 6 -27.09 -23.43 20.13
CA ILE A 6 -28.29 -23.88 20.82
C ILE A 6 -28.39 -23.11 22.12
N VAL A 7 -29.50 -22.38 22.29
CA VAL A 7 -29.76 -21.57 23.48
C VAL A 7 -31.04 -22.07 24.17
N THR A 8 -31.02 -22.00 25.50
CA THR A 8 -32.13 -22.39 26.33
C THR A 8 -32.55 -21.20 27.20
N ALA A 9 -33.84 -20.81 27.11
CA ALA A 9 -34.40 -19.69 27.89
C ALA A 9 -35.85 -20.03 28.36
N GLU A 10 -36.44 -19.15 29.14
CA GLU A 10 -37.83 -19.37 29.62
C GLU A 10 -38.86 -19.20 28.50
N THR A 11 -38.57 -18.34 27.52
CA THR A 11 -39.43 -18.10 26.34
C THR A 11 -38.67 -18.30 25.05
N ILE A 12 -39.37 -18.54 23.94
CA ILE A 12 -38.79 -18.69 22.61
C ILE A 12 -38.12 -17.36 22.17
N GLU A 13 -38.80 -16.23 22.41
CA GLU A 13 -38.28 -14.91 22.03
C GLU A 13 -36.98 -14.56 22.77
N GLU A 14 -36.93 -14.91 24.06
CA GLU A 14 -35.69 -14.69 24.84
C GLU A 14 -34.54 -15.58 24.33
N ALA A 15 -34.84 -16.87 24.01
CA ALA A 15 -33.83 -17.75 23.42
C ALA A 15 -33.35 -17.26 22.07
N GLN A 16 -34.21 -16.72 21.22
CA GLN A 16 -33.83 -16.11 19.94
C GLN A 16 -32.94 -14.87 20.12
N ASN A 17 -33.34 -13.96 21.02
CA ASN A 17 -32.54 -12.76 21.31
C ASN A 17 -31.15 -13.11 21.86
N GLN A 18 -31.06 -14.05 22.79
CA GLN A 18 -29.81 -14.53 23.35
C GLN A 18 -28.93 -15.21 22.29
N ALA A 19 -29.53 -15.99 21.38
CA ALA A 19 -28.83 -16.63 20.28
C ALA A 19 -28.26 -15.60 19.29
N CYS A 20 -29.03 -14.58 18.91
CA CYS A 20 -28.56 -13.48 18.07
C CYS A 20 -27.41 -12.70 18.70
N ALA A 21 -27.52 -12.41 20.01
CA ALA A 21 -26.43 -11.73 20.73
C ALA A 21 -25.14 -12.55 20.75
N GLN A 22 -25.20 -13.86 20.91
CA GLN A 22 -24.06 -14.76 20.92
C GLN A 22 -23.47 -14.98 19.52
N LEU A 23 -24.30 -15.04 18.47
CA LEU A 23 -23.88 -15.13 17.08
C LEU A 23 -23.34 -13.80 16.53
N GLY A 24 -23.69 -12.67 17.19
CA GLY A 24 -23.35 -11.34 16.75
C GLY A 24 -24.08 -10.94 15.45
N THR A 25 -25.32 -11.37 15.29
CA THR A 25 -26.14 -11.19 14.08
C THR A 25 -27.54 -10.66 14.43
N GLU A 26 -28.19 -10.06 13.43
CA GLU A 26 -29.57 -9.57 13.56
C GLU A 26 -30.58 -10.73 13.43
N ILE A 27 -31.74 -10.59 14.05
CA ILE A 27 -32.80 -11.60 14.03
C ILE A 27 -33.23 -11.94 12.60
N GLU A 28 -33.28 -10.92 11.72
CA GLU A 28 -33.69 -11.05 10.31
C GLU A 28 -32.75 -11.92 9.47
N LYS A 29 -31.48 -12.00 9.85
CA LYS A 29 -30.44 -12.79 9.16
C LYS A 29 -30.23 -14.17 9.77
N THR A 30 -30.95 -14.49 10.86
CA THR A 30 -30.74 -15.72 11.60
C THR A 30 -31.93 -16.65 11.36
N GLN A 31 -31.66 -17.89 11.00
CA GLN A 31 -32.69 -18.94 10.92
C GLN A 31 -32.80 -19.65 12.26
N PHE A 32 -34.03 -19.94 12.66
CA PHE A 32 -34.33 -20.55 13.96
C PHE A 32 -35.07 -21.86 13.79
N GLU A 33 -34.63 -22.88 14.53
CA GLU A 33 -35.30 -24.16 14.69
C GLU A 33 -35.64 -24.34 16.14
N ILE A 34 -36.96 -24.54 16.46
CA ILE A 34 -37.41 -24.75 17.81
C ILE A 34 -37.26 -26.23 18.13
N LEU A 35 -36.26 -26.58 18.95
CA LEU A 35 -36.00 -27.95 19.37
C LEU A 35 -36.93 -28.37 20.50
N GLN A 36 -37.37 -27.45 21.38
CA GLN A 36 -38.25 -27.71 22.50
C GLN A 36 -39.09 -26.47 22.79
N GLN A 37 -40.42 -26.69 22.89
CA GLN A 37 -41.35 -25.64 23.31
C GLN A 37 -41.35 -25.48 24.83
N PRO A 38 -41.52 -24.25 25.35
CA PRO A 38 -41.59 -24.01 26.78
C PRO A 38 -42.90 -24.55 27.35
N GLU A 39 -42.80 -25.36 28.38
CA GLU A 39 -43.97 -25.81 29.12
C GLU A 39 -44.12 -25.02 30.42
N LYS A 40 -45.32 -24.49 30.68
CA LYS A 40 -45.64 -23.79 31.91
C LYS A 40 -45.65 -24.76 33.10
N LYS A 41 -45.03 -24.34 34.21
CA LYS A 41 -45.06 -25.10 35.48
C LYS A 41 -46.48 -25.34 35.91
N LYS A 42 -46.91 -26.59 36.06
CA LYS A 42 -48.17 -26.96 36.67
C LYS A 42 -48.08 -26.76 38.18
N PHE A 43 -49.00 -25.96 38.75
CA PHE A 43 -49.07 -25.61 40.20
C PHE A 43 -47.87 -24.83 40.74
N GLY A 44 -47.06 -24.14 39.90
CA GLY A 44 -46.01 -23.21 40.35
C GLY A 44 -44.72 -23.85 40.90
N ILE A 45 -44.65 -25.18 41.10
CA ILE A 45 -43.53 -25.84 41.75
C ILE A 45 -42.98 -27.04 40.95
N PHE A 46 -43.82 -27.76 40.18
CA PHE A 46 -43.38 -28.96 39.45
C PHE A 46 -43.67 -28.91 37.98
N GLY A 47 -42.68 -29.31 37.14
CA GLY A 47 -42.83 -29.60 35.73
C GLY A 47 -42.94 -28.35 34.86
N GLY A 48 -41.88 -27.77 34.51
CA GLY A 48 -41.76 -26.81 33.40
C GLY A 48 -40.51 -27.15 32.64
N SER A 49 -40.56 -27.15 31.32
CA SER A 49 -39.37 -27.26 30.49
C SER A 49 -39.09 -25.91 29.82
N PRO A 50 -37.83 -25.48 29.80
CA PRO A 50 -37.46 -24.26 29.12
C PRO A 50 -37.54 -24.42 27.59
N ALA A 51 -37.71 -23.33 26.89
CA ALA A 51 -37.57 -23.30 25.44
C ALA A 51 -36.12 -23.61 25.03
N LYS A 52 -35.96 -24.44 24.01
CA LYS A 52 -34.63 -24.72 23.42
C LYS A 52 -34.70 -24.41 21.94
N VAL A 53 -33.90 -23.45 21.52
CA VAL A 53 -33.85 -22.94 20.14
C VAL A 53 -32.46 -23.15 19.58
N ARG A 54 -32.38 -23.71 18.38
CA ARG A 54 -31.20 -23.77 17.56
C ARG A 54 -31.25 -22.59 16.60
N ALA A 55 -30.25 -21.73 16.65
CA ALA A 55 -30.11 -20.63 15.73
C ALA A 55 -28.91 -20.92 14.80
N PHE A 56 -29.06 -20.66 13.52
CA PHE A 56 -28.01 -20.84 12.55
C PHE A 56 -28.03 -19.71 11.53
N VAL A 57 -26.80 -19.34 11.08
CA VAL A 57 -26.56 -18.29 10.10
C VAL A 57 -25.66 -18.84 9.01
N GLU A 58 -26.07 -18.65 7.78
CA GLU A 58 -25.22 -18.91 6.63
C GLU A 58 -24.27 -17.75 6.47
N VAL A 59 -22.98 -18.02 6.69
CA VAL A 59 -21.93 -17.02 6.53
C VAL A 59 -21.39 -17.11 5.11
N THR A 60 -21.56 -16.05 4.33
CA THR A 60 -20.99 -15.96 2.98
C THR A 60 -19.50 -15.64 3.04
N PRO A 61 -18.70 -16.06 2.01
CA PRO A 61 -17.29 -15.68 1.90
C PRO A 61 -17.07 -14.17 1.97
N LEU A 62 -17.95 -13.40 1.32
CA LEU A 62 -17.89 -11.94 1.31
C LEU A 62 -18.12 -11.32 2.70
N GLU A 63 -19.15 -11.77 3.42
CA GLU A 63 -19.45 -11.25 4.76
C GLU A 63 -18.32 -11.56 5.75
N SER A 64 -17.73 -12.75 5.65
CA SER A 64 -16.57 -13.12 6.47
C SER A 64 -15.38 -12.23 6.19
N ALA A 65 -15.05 -11.99 4.92
CA ALA A 65 -13.95 -11.10 4.52
C ALA A 65 -14.23 -9.66 4.96
N LYS A 66 -15.44 -9.13 4.73
CA LYS A 66 -15.83 -7.78 5.13
C LYS A 66 -15.73 -7.57 6.64
N LYS A 67 -16.24 -8.53 7.42
CA LYS A 67 -16.14 -8.51 8.88
C LYS A 67 -14.68 -8.54 9.33
N TYR A 68 -13.87 -9.43 8.75
CA TYR A 68 -12.43 -9.51 9.06
C TYR A 68 -11.72 -8.19 8.80
N VAL A 69 -11.93 -7.59 7.63
CA VAL A 69 -11.35 -6.28 7.28
C VAL A 69 -11.75 -5.24 8.30
N LYS A 70 -13.04 -5.15 8.65
CA LYS A 70 -13.53 -4.21 9.66
C LYS A 70 -12.87 -4.43 11.01
N ASP A 71 -12.83 -5.66 11.50
CA ASP A 71 -12.23 -6.01 12.80
C ASP A 71 -10.73 -5.65 12.85
N VAL A 72 -10.01 -5.79 11.73
CA VAL A 72 -8.60 -5.37 11.63
C VAL A 72 -8.47 -3.86 11.68
N LEU A 73 -9.29 -3.11 10.92
CA LEU A 73 -9.25 -1.65 10.90
C LEU A 73 -9.59 -1.06 12.28
N ASP A 74 -10.59 -1.60 12.96
CA ASP A 74 -10.97 -1.19 14.32
C ASP A 74 -9.79 -1.40 15.29
N LYS A 75 -9.08 -2.54 15.20
CA LYS A 75 -7.90 -2.83 16.03
C LYS A 75 -6.69 -1.94 15.67
N MET A 76 -6.58 -1.48 14.43
CA MET A 76 -5.59 -0.49 14.01
C MET A 76 -5.93 0.92 14.49
N GLY A 77 -7.11 1.14 15.09
CA GLY A 77 -7.58 2.44 15.53
C GLY A 77 -8.19 3.30 14.41
N ILE A 78 -8.50 2.69 13.27
CA ILE A 78 -9.08 3.36 12.10
C ILE A 78 -10.58 3.03 12.05
N SER A 79 -11.36 3.74 12.85
CA SER A 79 -12.81 3.46 13.02
C SER A 79 -13.72 4.30 12.12
N GLN A 80 -13.20 5.37 11.51
CA GLN A 80 -13.99 6.27 10.64
C GLN A 80 -13.83 5.89 9.16
N THR A 81 -14.10 4.62 8.83
CA THR A 81 -14.05 4.14 7.46
C THR A 81 -15.38 3.58 7.03
N GLU A 82 -15.80 3.91 5.82
CA GLU A 82 -16.92 3.29 5.14
C GLU A 82 -16.42 2.11 4.31
N ILE A 83 -16.99 0.93 4.56
CA ILE A 83 -16.61 -0.30 3.87
C ILE A 83 -17.80 -0.75 3.02
N THR A 84 -17.72 -0.56 1.72
CA THR A 84 -18.68 -1.09 0.76
C THR A 84 -18.11 -2.34 0.07
N ALA A 85 -18.99 -3.20 -0.41
CA ALA A 85 -18.56 -4.42 -1.09
C ALA A 85 -19.50 -4.75 -2.25
N GLU A 86 -18.91 -5.15 -3.37
CA GLU A 86 -19.63 -5.51 -4.59
C GLU A 86 -19.20 -6.91 -5.02
N GLU A 87 -20.17 -7.78 -5.29
CA GLU A 87 -19.90 -9.11 -5.84
C GLU A 87 -19.59 -9.01 -7.32
N VAL A 88 -18.57 -9.73 -7.73
CA VAL A 88 -18.14 -9.87 -9.13
C VAL A 88 -18.04 -11.35 -9.49
N GLU A 89 -17.93 -11.66 -10.76
CA GLU A 89 -17.79 -13.05 -11.21
C GLU A 89 -16.59 -13.73 -10.55
N GLY A 90 -16.85 -14.75 -9.73
CA GLY A 90 -15.85 -15.53 -9.01
C GLY A 90 -15.20 -14.83 -7.79
N GLY A 91 -15.81 -13.76 -7.28
CA GLY A 91 -15.28 -13.07 -6.10
C GLY A 91 -16.01 -11.80 -5.70
N ALA A 92 -15.31 -10.92 -4.99
CA ALA A 92 -15.82 -9.62 -4.60
C ALA A 92 -14.75 -8.54 -4.56
N VAL A 93 -15.19 -7.29 -4.67
CA VAL A 93 -14.40 -6.08 -4.50
C VAL A 93 -14.87 -5.37 -3.24
N ILE A 94 -13.98 -5.16 -2.30
CA ILE A 94 -14.22 -4.39 -1.07
C ILE A 94 -13.60 -3.01 -1.27
N ASN A 95 -14.43 -1.97 -1.25
CA ASN A 95 -13.98 -0.58 -1.34
C ASN A 95 -13.96 0.02 0.07
N ILE A 96 -12.87 0.68 0.41
CA ILE A 96 -12.67 1.34 1.70
C ILE A 96 -12.47 2.83 1.44
N GLU A 97 -13.31 3.66 2.05
CA GLU A 97 -13.26 5.11 1.99
C GLU A 97 -13.25 5.68 3.41
N GLY A 98 -12.62 6.83 3.60
CA GLY A 98 -12.56 7.50 4.90
C GLY A 98 -11.35 8.40 5.05
N GLU A 99 -11.23 8.96 6.24
CA GLU A 99 -10.03 9.65 6.70
C GLU A 99 -8.93 8.62 7.01
N ASP A 100 -7.74 8.95 7.20
CA ASP A 100 -6.63 8.05 7.62
C ASP A 100 -6.39 6.78 6.78
N VAL A 101 -7.02 6.66 5.61
CA VAL A 101 -6.84 5.49 4.71
C VAL A 101 -5.39 5.29 4.27
N GLY A 102 -4.54 6.31 4.41
CA GLY A 102 -3.12 6.22 4.15
C GLY A 102 -2.40 5.17 5.00
N PHE A 103 -2.83 4.97 6.25
CA PHE A 103 -2.28 3.93 7.13
C PHE A 103 -2.65 2.51 6.65
N ILE A 104 -3.84 2.36 6.06
CA ILE A 104 -4.30 1.07 5.51
C ILE A 104 -3.50 0.72 4.24
N ILE A 105 -3.15 1.72 3.45
CA ILE A 105 -2.28 1.54 2.28
C ILE A 105 -0.88 1.12 2.75
N GLY A 106 -0.35 1.83 3.75
CA GLY A 106 0.97 1.62 4.29
C GLY A 106 2.08 2.02 3.31
N HIS A 107 3.29 1.54 3.58
CA HIS A 107 4.43 1.81 2.73
C HIS A 107 4.25 1.15 1.35
N ARG A 108 4.02 1.95 0.32
CA ARG A 108 3.89 1.49 -1.08
C ARG A 108 2.78 0.48 -1.35
N GLY A 109 1.78 0.40 -0.49
CA GLY A 109 0.68 -0.56 -0.63
C GLY A 109 0.95 -1.93 -0.02
N GLU A 110 2.06 -2.14 0.68
CA GLU A 110 2.41 -3.41 1.31
C GLU A 110 1.37 -3.85 2.36
N THR A 111 0.88 -2.90 3.17
CA THR A 111 -0.17 -3.18 4.16
C THR A 111 -1.48 -3.53 3.48
N LEU A 112 -1.84 -2.81 2.42
CA LEU A 112 -3.02 -3.09 1.61
C LEU A 112 -2.96 -4.49 0.97
N ASP A 113 -1.82 -4.85 0.39
CA ASP A 113 -1.63 -6.17 -0.24
C ASP A 113 -1.68 -7.29 0.81
N ALA A 114 -1.11 -7.08 2.00
CA ALA A 114 -1.20 -8.03 3.12
C ALA A 114 -2.64 -8.19 3.61
N LEU A 115 -3.37 -7.09 3.82
CA LEU A 115 -4.77 -7.11 4.23
C LEU A 115 -5.64 -7.84 3.21
N GLN A 116 -5.44 -7.57 1.91
CA GLN A 116 -6.14 -8.25 0.83
C GLN A 116 -5.88 -9.77 0.83
N TYR A 117 -4.62 -10.16 1.02
CA TYR A 117 -4.24 -11.57 1.09
C TYR A 117 -4.92 -12.28 2.26
N LEU A 118 -4.88 -11.69 3.45
CA LEU A 118 -5.50 -12.27 4.64
C LEU A 118 -7.03 -12.31 4.53
N ALA A 119 -7.67 -11.28 3.98
CA ALA A 119 -9.10 -11.27 3.71
C ALA A 119 -9.49 -12.38 2.71
N GLY A 120 -8.65 -12.61 1.69
CA GLY A 120 -8.83 -13.73 0.76
C GLY A 120 -8.73 -15.09 1.45
N LEU A 121 -7.80 -15.30 2.37
CA LEU A 121 -7.70 -16.54 3.15
C LEU A 121 -8.95 -16.76 4.01
N VAL A 122 -9.45 -15.71 4.66
CA VAL A 122 -10.67 -15.80 5.48
C VAL A 122 -11.90 -16.13 4.63
N ALA A 123 -12.04 -15.50 3.46
CA ALA A 123 -13.13 -15.81 2.53
C ALA A 123 -13.10 -17.28 2.08
N ASN A 124 -11.93 -17.77 1.69
CA ASN A 124 -11.74 -19.13 1.18
C ASN A 124 -11.77 -20.22 2.28
N HIS A 125 -11.79 -19.83 3.55
CA HIS A 125 -12.02 -20.77 4.66
C HIS A 125 -13.49 -21.11 4.86
N VAL A 126 -14.40 -20.34 4.27
CA VAL A 126 -15.84 -20.49 4.44
C VAL A 126 -16.43 -21.56 3.51
N ASP A 127 -15.88 -21.68 2.31
CA ASP A 127 -16.37 -22.56 1.26
C ASP A 127 -15.20 -23.27 0.55
N ASP A 128 -15.45 -24.47 0.01
CA ASP A 128 -14.45 -25.26 -0.71
C ASP A 128 -14.07 -24.66 -2.09
N GLY A 129 -14.84 -23.69 -2.56
CA GLY A 129 -14.59 -22.96 -3.82
C GLY A 129 -13.57 -21.83 -3.66
N TYR A 130 -12.78 -21.57 -4.73
CA TYR A 130 -11.90 -20.39 -4.73
C TYR A 130 -12.71 -19.11 -4.94
N TYR A 131 -12.70 -18.23 -3.94
CA TYR A 131 -13.36 -16.92 -3.95
C TYR A 131 -12.33 -15.79 -3.91
N ARG A 132 -12.29 -14.97 -4.95
CA ARG A 132 -11.31 -13.91 -5.07
C ARG A 132 -11.76 -12.66 -4.32
N ILE A 133 -10.95 -12.16 -3.40
CA ILE A 133 -11.15 -10.85 -2.75
C ILE A 133 -10.17 -9.84 -3.33
N SER A 134 -10.69 -8.67 -3.73
CA SER A 134 -9.91 -7.50 -4.08
C SER A 134 -10.28 -6.36 -3.14
N ILE A 135 -9.27 -5.64 -2.62
CA ILE A 135 -9.50 -4.47 -1.75
C ILE A 135 -9.02 -3.23 -2.49
N ASN A 136 -9.89 -2.22 -2.62
CA ASN A 136 -9.58 -0.93 -3.18
C ASN A 136 -9.66 0.15 -2.10
N ILE A 137 -8.72 1.09 -2.13
CA ILE A 137 -8.72 2.29 -1.29
C ILE A 137 -8.63 3.48 -2.21
N GLY A 138 -9.78 4.11 -2.45
CA GLY A 138 -9.91 5.18 -3.44
C GLY A 138 -9.29 4.78 -4.78
N ASN A 139 -8.50 5.66 -5.37
CA ASN A 139 -7.78 5.40 -6.62
C ASN A 139 -6.27 5.19 -6.43
N TYR A 140 -5.85 4.66 -5.27
CA TYR A 140 -4.43 4.49 -4.93
C TYR A 140 -3.66 3.69 -5.97
N ARG A 141 -4.20 2.54 -6.42
CA ARG A 141 -3.49 1.65 -7.37
C ARG A 141 -3.19 2.35 -8.69
N GLU A 142 -4.14 3.12 -9.22
CA GLU A 142 -3.95 3.90 -10.45
C GLU A 142 -2.94 5.04 -10.28
N LYS A 143 -3.02 5.76 -9.14
CA LYS A 143 -2.07 6.82 -8.82
C LYS A 143 -0.66 6.26 -8.67
N ARG A 144 -0.53 5.10 -8.01
CA ARG A 144 0.75 4.40 -7.82
C ARG A 144 1.36 3.97 -9.15
N GLU A 145 0.56 3.38 -10.04
CA GLU A 145 1.00 2.97 -11.38
C GLU A 145 1.53 4.16 -12.18
N LYS A 146 0.79 5.28 -12.22
CA LYS A 146 1.23 6.52 -12.88
C LYS A 146 2.53 7.05 -12.30
N THR A 147 2.68 7.01 -10.98
CA THR A 147 3.91 7.44 -10.29
C THR A 147 5.11 6.59 -10.70
N LEU A 148 4.93 5.26 -10.75
CA LEU A 148 5.98 4.32 -11.16
C LEU A 148 6.36 4.49 -12.64
N GLU A 149 5.38 4.74 -13.53
CA GLU A 149 5.67 5.07 -14.93
C GLU A 149 6.51 6.34 -15.10
N ILE A 150 6.14 7.40 -14.37
CA ILE A 150 6.87 8.67 -14.40
C ILE A 150 8.28 8.48 -13.85
N LEU A 151 8.43 7.75 -12.73
CA LEU A 151 9.72 7.43 -12.13
C LEU A 151 10.61 6.65 -13.10
N GLY A 152 10.09 5.59 -13.70
CA GLY A 152 10.82 4.77 -14.68
C GLY A 152 11.32 5.59 -15.85
N ARG A 153 10.47 6.42 -16.44
CA ARG A 153 10.86 7.35 -17.53
C ARG A 153 11.92 8.36 -17.09
N LYS A 154 11.73 9.01 -15.94
CA LYS A 154 12.68 10.01 -15.41
C LYS A 154 14.07 9.41 -15.22
N LEU A 155 14.13 8.22 -14.62
CA LEU A 155 15.40 7.52 -14.37
C LEU A 155 16.03 6.99 -15.65
N ALA A 156 15.23 6.52 -16.62
CA ALA A 156 15.72 6.12 -17.94
C ALA A 156 16.39 7.30 -18.67
N PHE A 157 15.76 8.47 -18.74
CA PHE A 157 16.38 9.66 -19.31
C PHE A 157 17.63 10.08 -18.56
N LYS A 158 17.66 9.99 -17.22
CA LYS A 158 18.83 10.27 -16.42
C LYS A 158 19.97 9.31 -16.77
N ALA A 159 19.70 8.01 -16.86
CA ALA A 159 20.69 6.99 -17.20
C ALA A 159 21.30 7.23 -18.59
N VAL A 160 20.49 7.53 -19.60
CA VAL A 160 20.98 7.88 -20.97
C VAL A 160 21.84 9.13 -20.96
N LYS A 161 21.47 10.15 -20.17
CA LYS A 161 22.19 11.43 -20.12
C LYS A 161 23.50 11.34 -19.35
N THR A 162 23.54 10.61 -18.24
CA THR A 162 24.68 10.57 -17.31
C THR A 162 25.56 9.35 -17.51
N GLY A 163 25.07 8.31 -18.16
CA GLY A 163 25.74 7.00 -18.24
C GLY A 163 25.72 6.21 -16.92
N ALA A 164 25.08 6.73 -15.88
CA ALA A 164 25.07 6.12 -14.56
C ALA A 164 23.89 5.14 -14.38
N LYS A 165 24.15 4.03 -13.69
CA LYS A 165 23.12 3.08 -13.26
C LYS A 165 22.46 3.62 -11.99
N THR A 166 21.16 3.35 -11.85
CA THR A 166 20.39 3.68 -10.65
C THR A 166 19.64 2.43 -10.20
N SER A 167 19.87 2.01 -8.96
CA SER A 167 19.14 0.93 -8.32
C SER A 167 17.93 1.52 -7.61
N LEU A 168 16.78 0.87 -7.76
CA LEU A 168 15.56 1.21 -7.06
C LEU A 168 15.43 0.38 -5.79
N GLU A 169 14.48 0.74 -4.95
CA GLU A 169 14.17 -0.06 -3.79
C GLU A 169 13.41 -1.35 -4.18
N PRO A 170 13.42 -2.37 -3.32
CA PRO A 170 12.64 -3.58 -3.52
C PRO A 170 11.17 -3.28 -3.74
N MET A 171 10.53 -4.03 -4.63
CA MET A 171 9.11 -3.87 -4.96
C MET A 171 8.52 -5.17 -5.50
N ASN A 172 7.19 -5.25 -5.49
CA ASN A 172 6.48 -6.43 -5.95
C ASN A 172 6.67 -6.67 -7.48
N PRO A 173 6.39 -7.88 -7.98
CA PRO A 173 6.60 -8.21 -9.40
C PRO A 173 5.80 -7.35 -10.37
N TYR A 174 4.59 -6.93 -9.98
CA TYR A 174 3.73 -6.08 -10.80
C TYR A 174 4.34 -4.68 -10.97
N GLU A 175 4.77 -4.05 -9.88
CA GLU A 175 5.42 -2.75 -9.90
C GLU A 175 6.71 -2.76 -10.72
N ARG A 176 7.52 -3.82 -10.58
CA ARG A 176 8.74 -3.99 -11.39
C ARG A 176 8.42 -4.05 -12.88
N ARG A 177 7.32 -4.71 -13.28
CA ARG A 177 6.87 -4.78 -14.67
C ARG A 177 6.48 -3.41 -15.20
N ILE A 178 5.78 -2.58 -14.42
CA ILE A 178 5.41 -1.20 -14.81
C ILE A 178 6.67 -0.40 -15.14
N ILE A 179 7.67 -0.46 -14.26
CA ILE A 179 8.94 0.27 -14.47
C ILE A 179 9.68 -0.25 -15.71
N HIS A 180 9.79 -1.57 -15.90
CA HIS A 180 10.41 -2.14 -17.10
C HIS A 180 9.71 -1.64 -18.38
N THR A 181 8.39 -1.65 -18.40
CA THR A 181 7.59 -1.17 -19.54
C THR A 181 7.81 0.33 -19.78
N ALA A 182 7.92 1.12 -18.71
CA ALA A 182 8.18 2.56 -18.81
C ALA A 182 9.60 2.86 -19.35
N VAL A 183 10.59 2.09 -18.93
CA VAL A 183 11.98 2.25 -19.39
C VAL A 183 12.12 1.83 -20.85
N GLN A 184 11.48 0.76 -21.30
CA GLN A 184 11.51 0.30 -22.69
C GLN A 184 11.01 1.36 -23.68
N LYS A 185 10.15 2.28 -23.25
CA LYS A 185 9.67 3.42 -24.07
C LYS A 185 10.77 4.46 -24.32
N VAL A 186 11.92 4.39 -23.62
CA VAL A 186 13.02 5.36 -23.72
C VAL A 186 14.20 4.73 -24.46
N LYS A 187 14.51 5.23 -25.64
CA LYS A 187 15.65 4.74 -26.45
C LYS A 187 16.96 4.97 -25.75
N GLY A 188 17.80 3.95 -25.68
CA GLY A 188 19.14 4.01 -25.08
C GLY A 188 19.17 3.78 -23.57
N ALA A 189 18.04 3.43 -22.96
CA ALA A 189 17.95 2.97 -21.59
C ALA A 189 17.65 1.47 -21.54
N ALA A 190 18.24 0.78 -20.57
CA ALA A 190 17.98 -0.60 -20.27
C ALA A 190 17.58 -0.76 -18.80
N SER A 191 16.79 -1.79 -18.49
CA SER A 191 16.41 -2.13 -17.12
C SER A 191 16.42 -3.62 -16.91
N TRP A 192 16.86 -4.05 -15.73
CA TRP A 192 16.85 -5.44 -15.31
C TRP A 192 16.50 -5.55 -13.83
N SER A 193 16.15 -6.74 -13.36
CA SER A 193 15.84 -6.97 -11.95
C SER A 193 16.97 -7.74 -11.28
N GLU A 194 17.46 -7.23 -10.14
CA GLU A 194 18.47 -7.84 -9.29
C GLU A 194 17.86 -8.23 -7.92
N GLY A 195 18.54 -9.12 -7.21
CA GLY A 195 18.11 -9.60 -5.91
C GLY A 195 17.11 -10.76 -5.96
N GLU A 196 16.82 -11.31 -4.80
CA GLU A 196 15.94 -12.47 -4.63
C GLU A 196 14.77 -12.16 -3.69
N ASN A 197 13.65 -12.81 -3.91
CA ASN A 197 12.46 -12.73 -3.06
C ASN A 197 12.03 -11.29 -2.76
N ILE A 198 11.96 -10.94 -1.46
CA ILE A 198 11.52 -9.63 -0.96
C ILE A 198 12.54 -8.50 -1.23
N TYR A 199 13.81 -8.84 -1.49
CA TYR A 199 14.85 -7.86 -1.81
C TYR A 199 15.00 -7.59 -3.31
N ARG A 200 14.15 -8.21 -4.14
CA ARG A 200 14.23 -8.07 -5.58
C ARG A 200 13.76 -6.70 -6.04
N HIS A 201 14.64 -6.01 -6.77
CA HIS A 201 14.45 -4.62 -7.20
C HIS A 201 14.83 -4.43 -8.67
N VAL A 202 14.51 -3.26 -9.22
CA VAL A 202 14.85 -2.87 -10.60
C VAL A 202 16.09 -2.00 -10.59
N VAL A 203 17.01 -2.30 -11.51
CA VAL A 203 18.15 -1.45 -11.84
C VAL A 203 17.93 -0.86 -13.24
N ILE A 204 18.12 0.45 -13.37
CA ILE A 204 18.00 1.18 -14.62
C ILE A 204 19.36 1.74 -14.99
N GLY A 205 19.79 1.48 -16.22
CA GLY A 205 21.09 1.96 -16.72
C GLY A 205 21.04 2.35 -18.20
N PRO A 206 22.15 2.84 -18.75
CA PRO A 206 22.28 3.02 -20.18
C PRO A 206 22.30 1.64 -20.87
N ASP A 207 21.71 1.57 -22.05
CA ASP A 207 21.78 0.39 -22.90
C ASP A 207 23.20 0.29 -23.48
N PRO A 208 23.96 -0.80 -23.22
CA PRO A 208 25.32 -0.96 -23.69
C PRO A 208 25.41 -1.05 -25.23
N ASP A 209 24.35 -1.50 -25.88
CA ASP A 209 24.30 -1.66 -27.33
C ASP A 209 23.84 -0.39 -28.05
N TYR A 210 23.31 0.58 -27.30
CA TYR A 210 22.84 1.84 -27.84
C TYR A 210 23.98 2.80 -28.12
N LYS A 211 24.32 2.98 -29.40
CA LYS A 211 25.21 4.02 -29.87
C LYS A 211 24.39 5.25 -30.25
N PRO A 212 24.40 6.33 -29.43
CA PRO A 212 23.72 7.56 -29.81
C PRO A 212 24.29 8.03 -31.15
N SER A 213 23.41 8.19 -32.16
CA SER A 213 23.77 8.83 -33.40
C SER A 213 24.02 10.32 -33.09
N TYR A 214 25.22 10.63 -32.59
CA TYR A 214 25.67 11.97 -32.46
C TYR A 214 25.94 12.50 -33.87
N ASN A 215 24.92 13.20 -34.38
CA ASN A 215 25.18 14.14 -35.45
C ASN A 215 26.09 15.22 -34.84
N LYS A 216 27.41 15.00 -34.93
CA LYS A 216 28.41 16.06 -34.74
C LYS A 216 28.19 17.11 -35.81
N GLY A 217 27.09 17.85 -35.68
CA GLY A 217 26.97 19.16 -36.28
C GLY A 217 28.08 20.01 -35.64
N GLY A 218 29.29 19.83 -36.13
CA GLY A 218 30.42 20.62 -35.74
C GLY A 218 30.12 22.06 -36.10
N TYR A 219 29.75 22.86 -35.12
CA TYR A 219 30.09 24.27 -35.20
C TYR A 219 31.60 24.32 -35.16
N ARG A 220 32.25 24.08 -36.34
CA ARG A 220 33.59 24.59 -36.62
C ARG A 220 33.46 26.10 -36.49
N ARG A 221 33.81 26.62 -35.34
CA ARG A 221 34.23 28.02 -35.25
C ARG A 221 35.45 28.12 -36.16
N ASP A 222 35.22 28.60 -37.38
CA ASP A 222 36.27 29.12 -38.21
C ASP A 222 36.99 30.21 -37.42
N ARG A 223 38.10 29.81 -36.79
CA ARG A 223 39.13 30.74 -36.40
C ARG A 223 39.83 31.11 -37.68
N SER A 224 39.23 31.98 -38.45
CA SER A 224 39.95 32.79 -39.41
C SER A 224 40.90 33.65 -38.62
N SER A 225 42.15 33.20 -38.62
CA SER A 225 43.29 33.96 -38.12
C SER A 225 43.55 35.10 -39.07
N ASN A 226 42.94 36.25 -38.83
CA ASN A 226 43.40 37.48 -39.44
C ASN A 226 44.47 38.06 -38.51
N PHE A 227 45.75 37.76 -38.88
CA PHE A 227 46.95 38.27 -38.24
C PHE A 227 47.20 39.65 -38.85
N ASN A 228 46.69 40.72 -38.26
CA ASN A 228 47.16 42.07 -38.54
C ASN A 228 48.09 42.48 -37.42
N LYS A 229 49.32 42.60 -37.84
CA LYS A 229 50.46 43.12 -37.16
C LYS A 229 50.35 44.64 -37.25
N ASP A 230 50.01 45.30 -36.15
CA ASP A 230 50.51 46.64 -35.84
C ASP A 230 50.22 46.97 -34.38
N GLY A 231 51.21 47.47 -33.72
CA GLY A 231 51.30 47.74 -32.31
C GLY A 231 50.58 48.99 -31.88
N SER A 232 50.01 48.92 -30.68
CA SER A 232 50.01 50.08 -29.79
C SER A 232 49.55 49.62 -28.37
N TYR A 233 50.42 49.99 -27.42
CA TYR A 233 50.23 49.76 -26.00
C TYR A 233 49.05 50.62 -25.47
N ASN A 234 48.09 50.02 -24.73
CA ASN A 234 47.44 50.79 -23.71
C ASN A 234 47.00 49.85 -22.56
N ARG A 235 47.76 49.93 -21.48
CA ARG A 235 47.40 49.26 -20.20
C ARG A 235 46.33 50.07 -19.51
N ARG A 236 45.22 49.38 -19.19
CA ARG A 236 44.35 49.77 -18.06
C ARG A 236 44.05 48.54 -17.21
N PRO A 237 44.30 48.61 -15.89
CA PRO A 237 43.97 47.52 -14.98
C PRO A 237 42.49 47.57 -14.65
N ARG A 238 41.78 46.46 -14.81
CA ARG A 238 40.46 46.26 -14.24
C ARG A 238 40.56 45.16 -13.19
N SER A 239 40.58 45.59 -11.95
CA SER A 239 40.26 44.80 -10.79
C SER A 239 38.81 44.27 -10.90
N GLY A 240 38.67 42.98 -10.83
CA GLY A 240 37.35 42.31 -10.76
C GLY A 240 37.58 40.90 -10.22
N GLY A 241 37.48 40.78 -8.91
CA GLY A 241 37.63 39.51 -8.22
C GLY A 241 36.53 38.53 -8.61
N TYR A 242 36.91 37.45 -9.22
CA TYR A 242 36.05 36.30 -9.37
C TYR A 242 36.14 35.48 -8.09
N GLN A 243 35.08 35.54 -7.25
CA GLN A 243 34.87 34.59 -6.17
C GLN A 243 34.68 33.21 -6.76
N ARG A 244 35.64 32.37 -6.53
CA ARG A 244 35.60 30.93 -6.80
C ARG A 244 34.57 30.32 -5.84
N ARG A 245 33.35 30.05 -6.30
CA ARG A 245 32.41 29.22 -5.57
C ARG A 245 32.99 27.80 -5.49
N GLN A 246 33.42 27.43 -4.31
CA GLN A 246 33.68 26.05 -3.95
C GLN A 246 32.34 25.29 -4.01
N TYR A 247 32.24 24.38 -4.96
CA TYR A 247 31.20 23.34 -4.89
C TYR A 247 31.67 22.33 -3.86
N SER A 248 31.08 22.37 -2.69
CA SER A 248 31.13 21.24 -1.76
C SER A 248 30.39 20.08 -2.42
N GLU A 249 31.04 18.94 -2.54
CA GLU A 249 30.41 17.65 -2.78
C GLU A 249 29.46 17.37 -1.64
N GLY A 250 28.18 17.68 -1.83
CA GLY A 250 27.09 17.26 -0.99
C GLY A 250 26.39 16.12 -1.69
N GLU A 251 26.41 14.96 -1.07
CA GLU A 251 25.57 13.82 -1.43
C GLU A 251 24.12 14.29 -1.48
N ALA A 252 23.58 14.43 -2.69
CA ALA A 252 22.19 14.78 -2.89
C ALA A 252 21.34 13.58 -2.51
N HIS A 253 20.77 13.59 -1.31
CA HIS A 253 19.66 12.75 -0.92
C HIS A 253 18.52 12.99 -1.91
N ILE A 254 18.28 12.02 -2.80
CA ILE A 254 17.25 12.05 -3.85
C ILE A 254 15.84 11.80 -3.26
N GLN A 255 15.71 11.72 -1.92
CA GLN A 255 14.43 11.47 -1.25
C GLN A 255 13.45 12.64 -1.31
N ASP A 256 13.89 13.89 -1.46
CA ASP A 256 13.01 15.04 -1.23
C ASP A 256 12.23 15.55 -2.45
N SER A 257 12.56 15.13 -3.68
CA SER A 257 11.91 15.71 -4.87
C SER A 257 10.73 14.91 -5.42
N VAL A 258 10.51 13.67 -4.97
CA VAL A 258 9.38 12.85 -5.41
C VAL A 258 8.17 13.06 -4.49
N PHE A 259 8.40 13.53 -3.25
CA PHE A 259 7.35 13.82 -2.27
C PHE A 259 6.72 15.21 -2.45
N SER A 260 7.37 16.13 -3.14
CA SER A 260 6.87 17.51 -3.30
C SER A 260 5.64 17.67 -4.19
N THR A 261 5.27 16.64 -4.96
CA THR A 261 4.03 16.64 -5.75
C THR A 261 2.78 16.24 -4.95
N PHE A 262 2.95 15.84 -3.69
CA PHE A 262 1.85 15.54 -2.76
C PHE A 262 1.64 16.62 -1.70
N GLU A 263 2.34 17.78 -1.81
CA GLU A 263 2.27 18.86 -0.81
C GLU A 263 0.97 19.67 -0.86
N ASP A 264 0.09 19.46 -1.82
CA ASP A 264 -1.19 20.17 -1.90
C ASP A 264 -2.34 19.45 -1.17
N ASP A 265 -2.13 18.25 -0.61
CA ASP A 265 -3.10 17.60 0.26
C ASP A 265 -2.88 18.01 1.72
N ALA A 266 -3.82 18.81 2.27
CA ALA A 266 -3.81 19.30 3.65
C ALA A 266 -3.66 18.17 4.71
N ALA A 267 -4.05 16.93 4.38
CA ALA A 267 -3.91 15.75 5.22
C ALA A 267 -2.44 15.31 5.45
N ALA A 268 -1.56 15.49 4.46
CA ALA A 268 -0.14 15.14 4.60
C ALA A 268 0.61 16.09 5.55
N LYS A 269 0.14 17.32 5.70
CA LYS A 269 0.74 18.33 6.57
C LYS A 269 0.47 18.06 8.04
N THR A 270 -0.76 17.64 8.37
CA THR A 270 -1.18 17.32 9.75
C THR A 270 -0.45 16.10 10.31
N VAL A 271 -0.16 15.11 9.47
CA VAL A 271 0.58 13.89 9.88
C VAL A 271 2.05 14.19 10.19
N ARG A 272 2.70 15.10 9.44
CA ARG A 272 4.09 15.52 9.73
C ARG A 272 4.22 16.27 11.05
N GLU A 273 3.26 17.11 11.40
CA GLU A 273 3.27 17.84 12.67
C GLU A 273 3.08 16.90 13.86
N SER A 274 2.20 15.89 13.76
CA SER A 274 1.95 14.93 14.83
C SER A 274 3.10 13.94 15.08
N ILE A 275 3.95 13.68 14.10
CA ILE A 275 5.12 12.79 14.24
C ILE A 275 6.29 13.52 14.93
N ASN A 276 6.44 14.83 14.72
CA ASN A 276 7.50 15.64 15.34
C ASN A 276 7.25 15.95 16.82
N GLU A 277 6.02 15.82 17.32
CA GLU A 277 5.68 16.07 18.72
C GLU A 277 5.76 14.84 19.64
N ARG A 278 6.10 13.66 19.12
CA ARG A 278 6.25 12.45 19.95
C ARG A 278 7.67 12.37 20.52
N PRO A 279 7.85 12.35 21.85
CA PRO A 279 9.16 12.11 22.42
C PRO A 279 9.58 10.66 22.08
N ASP A 280 10.83 10.53 21.67
CA ASP A 280 11.65 9.37 21.35
C ASP A 280 11.17 8.03 21.97
N THR A 281 10.23 7.37 21.31
CA THR A 281 9.95 5.97 21.54
C THR A 281 10.39 5.22 20.30
N SER A 282 11.47 4.46 20.41
CA SER A 282 11.96 3.55 19.37
C SER A 282 10.83 2.66 18.86
N LEU A 283 10.49 2.77 17.57
CA LEU A 283 9.35 2.10 16.91
C LEU A 283 9.51 0.57 16.82
N TYR A 284 10.66 0.03 17.26
CA TYR A 284 10.92 -1.41 17.34
C TYR A 284 11.52 -1.71 18.72
N GLY A 285 10.72 -2.34 19.56
CA GLY A 285 11.22 -2.94 20.80
C GLY A 285 12.35 -3.93 20.48
N ARG A 286 13.53 -3.66 21.03
CA ARG A 286 14.66 -4.60 21.01
C ARG A 286 14.24 -5.84 21.78
N ILE A 287 14.09 -6.97 21.11
CA ILE A 287 13.95 -8.27 21.77
C ILE A 287 15.36 -8.69 22.17
N ASP A 288 15.72 -8.48 23.42
CA ASP A 288 16.92 -9.05 24.00
C ASP A 288 16.70 -10.55 24.20
N LEU A 289 17.25 -11.35 23.29
CA LEU A 289 17.36 -12.78 23.46
C LEU A 289 18.40 -13.02 24.59
N LYS A 290 17.93 -13.36 25.79
CA LYS A 290 18.79 -13.89 26.84
C LYS A 290 19.44 -15.16 26.31
N LYS A 291 20.76 -15.14 26.12
CA LYS A 291 21.57 -16.35 26.02
C LYS A 291 21.45 -17.07 27.36
N ASN A 292 20.86 -18.25 27.37
CA ASN A 292 21.07 -19.20 28.45
C ASN A 292 22.42 -19.86 28.20
N ASP A 293 23.39 -19.47 29.00
CA ASP A 293 24.63 -20.25 29.18
C ASP A 293 24.30 -21.40 30.14
N GLU A 294 24.32 -22.64 29.61
CA GLU A 294 24.67 -23.88 30.30
C GLU A 294 25.26 -24.83 29.27
#